data_c10c17c6170348d46402a038b59e20d4
#
_entry.id   c10c17c6170348d46402a038b59e20d4
#
_cell.length_a   1.000
_cell.length_b   1.000
_cell.length_c   1.000
_cell.angle_alpha   90.00
_cell.angle_beta   90.00
_cell.angle_gamma   90.00
#
_symmetry.space_group_name_H-M   'P 1'
#
loop_
_entity.id
_entity.type
_entity.pdbx_description
1 polymer ?
#
loop_
_entity_poly.entity_id
_entity_poly.type
_entity_poly.pdbx_seq_one_letter_code
_entity_poly.pdbx_strand_id
1 'polypeptide(L)'
;YTHQGWFTQDHRYFILGDEIDEINLGFNTRSIVFDFQDLDNPELHFEYEGPTAATDHNGYVKDGIYYLANYTAGVRMIDISGIDNQDFQETGFFDVYPNGNNAGYNGAWNVYPYFESGTLLVTTLRYSDENFVPGMLLIRDSNLASSDVNTIEVSMYPNPASETLTIEVPNQDVFNVSIFDMAGKKLFQTEQTSALTTIDVSSFSQG
;
A
#
# COMPACT_ATOMS: atom_id res chain seq x y z
N TYR A 1 -11.55 22.71 -5.29
CA TYR A 1 -11.78 22.03 -4.02
C TYR A 1 -10.45 21.60 -3.43
N THR A 2 -10.29 21.58 -2.12
CA THR A 2 -9.09 21.11 -1.43
C THR A 2 -9.48 19.97 -0.50
N HIS A 3 -8.74 18.87 -0.53
CA HIS A 3 -9.08 17.68 0.23
C HIS A 3 -7.99 17.32 1.25
N GLN A 4 -6.82 16.94 0.79
CA GLN A 4 -5.71 16.47 1.62
C GLN A 4 -4.40 17.00 1.09
N GLY A 5 -3.40 17.17 1.94
CA GLY A 5 -2.06 17.52 1.51
C GLY A 5 -0.99 16.99 2.44
N TRP A 6 0.23 16.93 1.94
CA TRP A 6 1.39 16.45 2.68
C TRP A 6 2.63 17.26 2.37
N PHE A 7 3.44 17.52 3.39
CA PHE A 7 4.73 18.19 3.21
C PHE A 7 5.79 17.25 2.67
N THR A 8 6.75 17.80 1.92
CA THR A 8 8.04 17.17 1.68
C THR A 8 8.79 16.96 2.99
N GLN A 9 9.79 16.08 2.99
CA GLN A 9 10.51 15.70 4.20
C GLN A 9 11.27 16.87 4.85
N ASP A 10 11.70 17.85 4.07
CA ASP A 10 12.31 19.12 4.51
C ASP A 10 11.29 20.18 4.93
N HIS A 11 9.98 19.90 4.78
CA HIS A 11 8.86 20.79 5.05
C HIS A 11 8.82 22.08 4.20
N ARG A 12 9.55 22.12 3.09
CA ARG A 12 9.54 23.29 2.21
C ARG A 12 8.33 23.30 1.28
N TYR A 13 8.04 22.16 0.66
CA TYR A 13 6.92 22.07 -0.28
C TYR A 13 5.73 21.34 0.33
N PHE A 14 4.54 21.83 0.01
CA PHE A 14 3.27 21.21 0.36
C PHE A 14 2.57 20.74 -0.91
N ILE A 15 2.27 19.46 -1.00
CA ILE A 15 1.58 18.85 -2.14
C ILE A 15 0.12 18.66 -1.74
N LEU A 16 -0.78 19.32 -2.44
CA LEU A 16 -2.21 19.38 -2.17
C LEU A 16 -2.97 18.60 -3.24
N GLY A 17 -3.91 17.74 -2.81
CA GLY A 17 -4.90 17.06 -3.66
C GLY A 17 -6.25 17.78 -3.63
N ASP A 18 -7.00 17.72 -4.71
CA ASP A 18 -8.28 18.45 -4.88
C ASP A 18 -9.52 17.53 -5.06
N GLU A 19 -9.35 16.24 -4.97
CA GLU A 19 -10.26 15.08 -4.97
C GLU A 19 -11.44 15.14 -5.96
N ILE A 20 -12.24 16.17 -5.96
CA ILE A 20 -13.49 16.20 -6.74
C ILE A 20 -13.39 17.01 -8.03
N ASP A 21 -12.27 17.65 -8.29
CA ASP A 21 -12.15 18.54 -9.45
C ASP A 21 -12.08 17.76 -10.76
N GLU A 22 -11.59 16.51 -10.77
CA GLU A 22 -11.66 15.60 -11.91
C GLU A 22 -13.12 15.32 -12.31
N ILE A 23 -13.99 15.08 -11.31
CA ILE A 23 -15.42 14.81 -11.57
C ILE A 23 -16.15 16.07 -12.03
N ASN A 24 -15.86 17.20 -11.39
CA ASN A 24 -16.62 18.43 -11.62
C ASN A 24 -16.13 19.24 -12.83
N LEU A 25 -14.83 19.19 -13.12
CA LEU A 25 -14.19 20.07 -14.11
C LEU A 25 -13.57 19.26 -15.26
N GLY A 26 -13.43 17.94 -15.14
CA GLY A 26 -12.92 17.06 -16.18
C GLY A 26 -11.42 17.14 -16.40
N PHE A 27 -10.66 17.52 -15.37
CA PHE A 27 -9.20 17.44 -15.40
C PHE A 27 -8.74 15.97 -15.30
N ASN A 28 -7.50 15.71 -15.62
CA ASN A 28 -6.80 14.53 -15.12
C ASN A 28 -6.48 14.74 -13.65
N THR A 29 -6.10 13.65 -12.96
CA THR A 29 -5.56 13.71 -11.60
C THR A 29 -4.57 14.85 -11.47
N ARG A 30 -4.80 15.74 -10.50
CA ARG A 30 -3.99 16.94 -10.32
C ARG A 30 -3.45 17.05 -8.90
N SER A 31 -2.18 17.40 -8.76
CA SER A 31 -1.58 17.76 -7.48
C SER A 31 -1.03 19.18 -7.55
N ILE A 32 -1.41 20.03 -6.62
CA ILE A 32 -1.02 21.44 -6.57
C ILE A 32 0.12 21.58 -5.57
N VAL A 33 1.26 22.10 -6.01
CA VAL A 33 2.46 22.23 -5.17
C VAL A 33 2.66 23.68 -4.77
N PHE A 34 2.73 23.91 -3.45
CA PHE A 34 3.06 25.20 -2.88
C PHE A 34 4.46 25.20 -2.27
N ASP A 35 5.21 26.29 -2.45
CA ASP A 35 6.46 26.56 -1.75
C ASP A 35 6.17 27.32 -0.45
N PHE A 36 6.58 26.75 0.67
CA PHE A 36 6.46 27.28 2.01
C PHE A 36 7.81 27.75 2.59
N GLN A 37 8.78 28.04 1.73
CA GLN A 37 10.06 28.58 2.20
C GLN A 37 9.85 29.83 3.08
N ASP A 38 8.85 30.65 2.78
CA ASP A 38 8.33 31.70 3.64
C ASP A 38 6.93 31.30 4.13
N LEU A 39 6.81 30.94 5.40
CA LEU A 39 5.54 30.52 6.01
C LEU A 39 4.49 31.63 6.08
N ASP A 40 4.92 32.88 6.10
CA ASP A 40 4.03 34.04 6.13
C ASP A 40 3.51 34.41 4.72
N ASN A 41 4.17 33.89 3.67
CA ASN A 41 3.82 34.16 2.28
C ASN A 41 4.03 32.92 1.39
N PRO A 42 3.19 31.87 1.53
CA PRO A 42 3.29 30.69 0.70
C PRO A 42 2.95 30.99 -0.76
N GLU A 43 3.72 30.45 -1.69
CA GLU A 43 3.57 30.71 -3.12
C GLU A 43 3.17 29.42 -3.87
N LEU A 44 2.30 29.56 -4.87
CA LEU A 44 2.05 28.47 -5.82
C LEU A 44 3.34 28.20 -6.59
N HIS A 45 3.86 26.97 -6.48
CA HIS A 45 5.08 26.58 -7.17
C HIS A 45 4.79 26.00 -8.56
N PHE A 46 3.94 24.97 -8.66
CA PHE A 46 3.43 24.43 -9.92
C PHE A 46 2.25 23.49 -9.69
N GLU A 47 1.65 23.05 -10.79
CA GLU A 47 0.63 22.00 -10.80
C GLU A 47 1.17 20.79 -11.57
N TYR A 48 1.09 19.61 -10.96
CA TYR A 48 1.36 18.33 -11.63
C TYR A 48 0.06 17.75 -12.15
N GLU A 49 0.05 17.32 -13.40
CA GLU A 49 -1.06 16.61 -14.02
C GLU A 49 -0.67 15.15 -14.26
N GLY A 50 -1.43 14.22 -13.69
CA GLY A 50 -1.24 12.79 -13.86
C GLY A 50 -1.75 12.28 -15.22
N PRO A 51 -1.41 11.03 -15.58
CA PRO A 51 -1.71 10.48 -16.91
C PRO A 51 -3.17 10.02 -17.08
N THR A 52 -3.97 10.00 -16.03
CA THR A 52 -5.36 9.48 -16.03
C THR A 52 -6.35 10.49 -15.50
N ALA A 53 -7.62 10.31 -15.86
CA ALA A 53 -8.73 11.12 -15.34
C ALA A 53 -9.26 10.62 -13.98
N ALA A 54 -8.57 9.68 -13.34
CA ALA A 54 -8.99 9.15 -12.05
C ALA A 54 -8.93 10.21 -10.96
N THR A 55 -9.88 10.14 -10.04
CA THR A 55 -9.94 11.04 -8.88
C THR A 55 -8.82 10.72 -7.90
N ASP A 56 -8.09 11.75 -7.44
CA ASP A 56 -7.11 11.61 -6.37
C ASP A 56 -7.79 11.56 -4.99
N HIS A 57 -7.08 11.02 -3.98
CA HIS A 57 -7.55 11.05 -2.60
C HIS A 57 -6.40 11.40 -1.65
N ASN A 58 -5.81 10.44 -0.96
CA ASN A 58 -4.76 10.71 0.02
C ASN A 58 -3.37 10.47 -0.57
N GLY A 59 -2.45 11.41 -0.32
CA GLY A 59 -1.07 11.31 -0.74
C GLY A 59 -0.08 11.54 0.40
N TYR A 60 1.07 10.87 0.35
CA TYR A 60 2.10 10.91 1.39
C TYR A 60 3.49 10.92 0.76
N VAL A 61 4.41 11.68 1.35
CA VAL A 61 5.79 11.74 0.89
C VAL A 61 6.69 10.89 1.80
N LYS A 62 7.49 10.02 1.19
CA LYS A 62 8.56 9.29 1.85
C LYS A 62 9.73 9.06 0.91
N ASP A 63 10.95 9.36 1.35
CA ASP A 63 12.20 9.09 0.64
C ASP A 63 12.21 9.63 -0.82
N GLY A 64 11.67 10.85 -1.03
CA GLY A 64 11.63 11.49 -2.34
C GLY A 64 10.54 10.95 -3.28
N ILE A 65 9.67 10.08 -2.81
CA ILE A 65 8.52 9.56 -3.55
C ILE A 65 7.22 10.09 -2.93
N TYR A 66 6.34 10.61 -3.77
CA TYR A 66 4.96 10.91 -3.43
C TYR A 66 4.09 9.70 -3.79
N TYR A 67 3.54 9.07 -2.76
CA TYR A 67 2.63 7.94 -2.87
C TYR A 67 1.20 8.47 -2.86
N LEU A 68 0.48 8.34 -3.96
CA LEU A 68 -0.86 8.86 -4.14
C LEU A 68 -1.86 7.70 -4.28
N ALA A 69 -2.87 7.66 -3.41
CA ALA A 69 -4.05 6.85 -3.62
C ALA A 69 -4.96 7.58 -4.62
N ASN A 70 -5.15 6.99 -5.80
CA ASN A 70 -5.81 7.61 -6.93
C ASN A 70 -7.00 6.76 -7.40
N TYR A 71 -7.91 6.49 -6.50
CA TYR A 71 -9.12 5.67 -6.65
C TYR A 71 -9.04 4.62 -7.77
N THR A 72 -9.70 4.86 -8.89
CA THR A 72 -9.80 3.92 -10.01
C THR A 72 -8.46 3.66 -10.71
N ALA A 73 -7.48 4.56 -10.59
CA ALA A 73 -6.14 4.38 -11.13
C ALA A 73 -5.17 3.71 -10.14
N GLY A 74 -5.66 3.28 -8.97
CA GLY A 74 -4.87 2.56 -7.99
C GLY A 74 -3.92 3.44 -7.20
N VAL A 75 -2.76 2.89 -6.82
CA VAL A 75 -1.69 3.64 -6.14
C VAL A 75 -0.68 4.10 -7.16
N ARG A 76 -0.30 5.38 -7.11
CA ARG A 76 0.72 5.99 -7.97
C ARG A 76 1.97 6.30 -7.14
N MET A 77 3.12 6.05 -7.71
CA MET A 77 4.43 6.36 -7.13
C MET A 77 5.11 7.39 -8.02
N ILE A 78 5.29 8.59 -7.48
CA ILE A 78 5.75 9.76 -8.23
C ILE A 78 7.07 10.23 -7.59
N ASP A 79 8.15 10.17 -8.35
CA ASP A 79 9.44 10.74 -7.96
C ASP A 79 9.33 12.27 -7.96
N ILE A 80 9.58 12.87 -6.81
CA ILE A 80 9.52 14.32 -6.58
C ILE A 80 10.90 14.94 -6.38
N SER A 81 12.00 14.21 -6.67
CA SER A 81 13.37 14.72 -6.52
C SER A 81 13.64 15.94 -7.41
N GLY A 82 12.88 16.11 -8.48
CA GLY A 82 12.93 17.24 -9.38
C GLY A 82 12.05 18.43 -8.97
N ILE A 83 11.46 18.45 -7.77
CA ILE A 83 10.44 19.43 -7.33
C ILE A 83 10.91 20.89 -7.45
N ASP A 84 12.18 21.20 -7.15
CA ASP A 84 12.75 22.53 -7.33
C ASP A 84 12.69 23.04 -8.79
N ASN A 85 12.68 22.11 -9.74
CA ASN A 85 12.61 22.38 -11.18
C ASN A 85 11.20 22.15 -11.75
N GLN A 86 10.17 21.99 -10.87
CA GLN A 86 8.79 21.73 -11.25
C GLN A 86 8.64 20.42 -12.04
N ASP A 87 9.46 19.41 -11.71
CA ASP A 87 9.51 18.13 -12.40
C ASP A 87 9.12 16.99 -11.47
N PHE A 88 7.97 16.39 -11.75
CA PHE A 88 7.47 15.17 -11.13
C PHE A 88 7.45 14.05 -12.17
N GLN A 89 7.95 12.88 -11.81
CA GLN A 89 8.02 11.72 -12.70
C GLN A 89 7.28 10.52 -12.09
N GLU A 90 6.23 10.05 -12.73
CA GLU A 90 5.63 8.79 -12.32
C GLU A 90 6.61 7.64 -12.58
N THR A 91 7.03 6.94 -11.53
CA THR A 91 8.00 5.84 -11.58
C THR A 91 7.35 4.47 -11.50
N GLY A 92 6.08 4.40 -11.08
CA GLY A 92 5.35 3.16 -11.01
C GLY A 92 3.92 3.33 -10.51
N PHE A 93 3.14 2.27 -10.67
CA PHE A 93 1.78 2.22 -10.15
C PHE A 93 1.38 0.78 -9.80
N PHE A 94 0.37 0.65 -8.96
CA PHE A 94 -0.29 -0.63 -8.68
C PHE A 94 -1.80 -0.46 -8.83
N ASP A 95 -2.34 -1.09 -9.86
CA ASP A 95 -3.77 -1.04 -10.16
C ASP A 95 -4.54 -1.97 -9.21
N VAL A 96 -5.43 -1.39 -8.41
CA VAL A 96 -6.33 -2.11 -7.49
C VAL A 96 -7.76 -2.20 -8.04
N TYR A 97 -8.04 -1.54 -9.17
CA TYR A 97 -9.37 -1.48 -9.80
C TYR A 97 -9.26 -1.58 -11.33
N PRO A 98 -9.11 -2.79 -11.90
CA PRO A 98 -8.81 -2.99 -13.31
C PRO A 98 -9.97 -2.64 -14.27
N ASN A 99 -11.12 -2.16 -13.73
CA ASN A 99 -12.30 -1.84 -14.53
C ASN A 99 -12.25 -0.45 -15.22
N GLY A 100 -11.15 0.29 -15.07
CA GLY A 100 -10.90 1.56 -15.75
C GLY A 100 -10.28 2.63 -14.85
N ASN A 101 -9.86 3.73 -15.46
CA ASN A 101 -9.13 4.85 -14.84
C ASN A 101 -9.90 6.18 -14.98
N ASN A 102 -11.23 6.14 -14.95
CA ASN A 102 -12.07 7.31 -15.04
C ASN A 102 -12.32 7.93 -13.66
N ALA A 103 -12.71 9.20 -13.65
CA ALA A 103 -13.13 9.88 -12.42
C ALA A 103 -14.23 9.08 -11.69
N GLY A 104 -14.06 8.92 -10.39
CA GLY A 104 -14.97 8.15 -9.53
C GLY A 104 -14.31 7.68 -8.25
N TYR A 105 -15.09 7.05 -7.36
CA TYR A 105 -14.69 6.74 -5.99
C TYR A 105 -14.54 5.22 -5.73
N ASN A 106 -14.31 4.39 -6.74
CA ASN A 106 -13.95 2.99 -6.55
C ASN A 106 -12.43 2.83 -6.60
N GLY A 107 -11.86 1.92 -5.81
CA GLY A 107 -10.45 1.60 -5.87
C GLY A 107 -9.63 2.12 -4.69
N ALA A 108 -8.42 2.62 -4.92
CA ALA A 108 -7.49 3.03 -3.87
C ALA A 108 -7.96 4.27 -3.13
N TRP A 109 -8.27 4.12 -1.84
CA TRP A 109 -8.72 5.21 -0.97
C TRP A 109 -7.60 5.79 -0.12
N ASN A 110 -6.68 4.93 0.36
CA ASN A 110 -5.54 5.38 1.13
C ASN A 110 -4.32 4.49 0.88
N VAL A 111 -3.12 5.05 1.02
CA VAL A 111 -1.85 4.35 0.98
C VAL A 111 -0.98 4.78 2.16
N TYR A 112 -0.45 3.84 2.93
CA TYR A 112 0.47 4.11 4.03
C TYR A 112 1.87 3.59 3.67
N PRO A 113 2.87 4.46 3.43
CA PRO A 113 4.18 4.05 2.95
C PRO A 113 5.25 3.90 4.05
N TYR A 114 4.94 4.16 5.33
CA TYR A 114 5.96 4.36 6.35
C TYR A 114 6.46 3.11 7.06
N PHE A 115 6.13 1.91 6.58
CA PHE A 115 6.79 0.71 7.10
C PHE A 115 8.27 0.67 6.67
N GLU A 116 9.16 0.32 7.61
CA GLU A 116 10.60 0.16 7.35
C GLU A 116 10.90 -0.92 6.30
N SER A 117 10.02 -1.90 6.18
CA SER A 117 10.10 -2.99 5.20
C SER A 117 9.90 -2.55 3.74
N GLY A 118 9.54 -1.28 3.50
CA GLY A 118 9.12 -0.80 2.17
C GLY A 118 7.76 -1.32 1.71
N THR A 119 7.01 -2.00 2.59
CA THR A 119 5.65 -2.43 2.29
C THR A 119 4.70 -1.25 2.33
N LEU A 120 3.82 -1.15 1.34
CA LEU A 120 2.72 -0.20 1.32
C LEU A 120 1.46 -0.90 1.85
N LEU A 121 0.75 -0.27 2.77
CA LEU A 121 -0.59 -0.67 3.18
C LEU A 121 -1.60 0.15 2.38
N VAL A 122 -2.40 -0.50 1.58
CA VAL A 122 -3.42 0.14 0.74
C VAL A 122 -4.80 -0.26 1.22
N THR A 123 -5.67 0.71 1.43
CA THR A 123 -7.10 0.46 1.64
C THR A 123 -7.88 0.87 0.41
N THR A 124 -8.94 0.12 0.11
CA THR A 124 -9.77 0.38 -1.07
C THR A 124 -11.21 0.66 -0.67
N LEU A 125 -11.88 1.48 -1.47
CA LEU A 125 -13.28 1.84 -1.31
C LEU A 125 -14.10 1.31 -2.48
N ARG A 126 -15.32 0.82 -2.19
CA ARG A 126 -16.36 0.57 -3.18
C ARG A 126 -17.46 1.63 -3.02
N TYR A 127 -17.71 2.36 -4.06
CA TYR A 127 -18.77 3.37 -4.07
C TYR A 127 -19.97 2.97 -4.96
N SER A 128 -19.71 2.57 -6.20
CA SER A 128 -20.78 2.34 -7.18
C SER A 128 -20.67 1.02 -7.93
N ASP A 129 -19.53 0.33 -7.89
CA ASP A 129 -19.33 -0.96 -8.55
C ASP A 129 -19.62 -2.10 -7.58
N GLU A 130 -20.79 -2.73 -7.70
CA GLU A 130 -21.22 -3.83 -6.83
C GLU A 130 -20.33 -5.08 -6.96
N ASN A 131 -19.61 -5.23 -8.05
CA ASN A 131 -18.71 -6.36 -8.29
C ASN A 131 -17.32 -6.14 -7.71
N PHE A 132 -16.96 -4.90 -7.39
CA PHE A 132 -15.68 -4.62 -6.74
C PHE A 132 -15.73 -4.92 -5.24
N VAL A 133 -14.81 -5.74 -4.77
CA VAL A 133 -14.69 -6.10 -3.34
C VAL A 133 -13.64 -5.19 -2.70
N PRO A 134 -14.05 -4.26 -1.83
CA PRO A 134 -13.12 -3.40 -1.13
C PRO A 134 -12.37 -4.19 -0.06
N GLY A 135 -11.17 -3.75 0.28
CA GLY A 135 -10.35 -4.44 1.24
C GLY A 135 -9.08 -3.68 1.62
N MET A 136 -8.17 -4.41 2.21
CA MET A 136 -6.84 -3.96 2.59
C MET A 136 -5.81 -4.83 1.88
N LEU A 137 -4.83 -4.20 1.25
CA LEU A 137 -3.76 -4.88 0.53
C LEU A 137 -2.41 -4.47 1.12
N LEU A 138 -1.49 -5.42 1.15
CA LEU A 138 -0.08 -5.17 1.41
C LEU A 138 0.66 -5.39 0.10
N ILE A 139 1.27 -4.34 -0.43
CA ILE A 139 2.03 -4.39 -1.67
C ILE A 139 3.48 -3.98 -1.44
N ARG A 140 4.37 -4.55 -2.22
CA ARG A 140 5.80 -4.22 -2.20
C ARG A 140 6.33 -4.25 -3.62
N ASP A 141 7.21 -3.30 -3.92
CA ASP A 141 7.96 -3.35 -5.17
C ASP A 141 8.91 -4.56 -5.16
N SER A 142 8.78 -5.42 -6.16
CA SER A 142 9.64 -6.59 -6.32
C SER A 142 11.11 -6.24 -6.60
N ASN A 143 11.38 -5.02 -7.07
CA ASN A 143 12.74 -4.54 -7.30
C ASN A 143 13.44 -4.05 -6.01
N LEU A 144 12.65 -3.79 -4.94
CA LEU A 144 13.19 -3.51 -3.60
C LEU A 144 13.45 -4.79 -2.80
N ALA A 145 13.00 -5.94 -3.29
CA ALA A 145 13.43 -7.21 -2.76
C ALA A 145 14.91 -7.37 -3.09
N SER A 146 15.78 -7.35 -2.08
CA SER A 146 17.15 -7.85 -2.27
C SER A 146 17.05 -9.21 -2.95
N SER A 147 17.98 -9.52 -3.84
CA SER A 147 18.05 -10.76 -4.60
C SER A 147 18.08 -12.07 -3.75
N ASP A 148 17.89 -11.94 -2.44
CA ASP A 148 17.91 -13.00 -1.44
C ASP A 148 16.56 -13.19 -0.72
N VAL A 149 15.42 -12.88 -1.33
CA VAL A 149 14.16 -13.44 -0.85
C VAL A 149 14.14 -14.90 -1.28
N ASN A 150 14.71 -15.75 -0.45
CA ASN A 150 14.38 -17.17 -0.47
C ASN A 150 12.88 -17.27 -0.21
N THR A 151 12.09 -17.43 -1.26
CA THR A 151 10.68 -17.78 -1.14
C THR A 151 10.64 -19.17 -0.52
N ILE A 152 10.25 -19.24 0.74
CA ILE A 152 10.03 -20.52 1.41
C ILE A 152 8.62 -20.94 1.02
N GLU A 153 8.50 -22.03 0.27
CA GLU A 153 7.21 -22.67 0.06
C GLU A 153 6.77 -23.32 1.37
N VAL A 154 5.61 -22.95 1.86
CA VAL A 154 5.01 -23.52 3.07
C VAL A 154 3.65 -24.06 2.72
N SER A 155 3.42 -25.33 2.99
CA SER A 155 2.11 -25.98 2.90
C SER A 155 1.59 -26.29 4.31
N MET A 156 0.32 -25.96 4.56
CA MET A 156 -0.34 -26.24 5.84
C MET A 156 -1.67 -26.95 5.59
N TYR A 157 -1.82 -28.15 6.17
CA TYR A 157 -3.04 -28.95 6.01
C TYR A 157 -3.32 -29.88 7.19
N PRO A 158 -4.63 -30.21 7.46
CA PRO A 158 -5.80 -29.57 6.87
C PRO A 158 -5.93 -28.11 7.33
N ASN A 159 -6.58 -27.29 6.52
CA ASN A 159 -6.95 -25.93 6.90
C ASN A 159 -8.43 -25.69 6.50
N PRO A 160 -9.37 -25.59 7.44
CA PRO A 160 -9.17 -25.57 8.91
C PRO A 160 -8.68 -26.89 9.51
N ALA A 161 -7.93 -26.80 10.62
CA ALA A 161 -7.48 -27.93 11.43
C ALA A 161 -8.27 -28.00 12.75
N SER A 162 -8.63 -29.23 13.19
CA SER A 162 -9.35 -29.46 14.44
C SER A 162 -8.58 -30.31 15.46
N GLU A 163 -7.75 -31.24 14.99
CA GLU A 163 -6.99 -32.14 15.83
C GLU A 163 -5.48 -31.98 15.59
N THR A 164 -5.08 -32.04 14.34
CA THR A 164 -3.69 -31.93 13.94
C THR A 164 -3.52 -30.97 12.76
N LEU A 165 -2.44 -30.21 12.77
CA LEU A 165 -1.98 -29.37 11.68
C LEU A 165 -0.63 -29.86 11.19
N THR A 166 -0.55 -30.25 9.94
CA THR A 166 0.72 -30.60 9.28
C THR A 166 1.28 -29.36 8.58
N ILE A 167 2.55 -29.09 8.79
CA ILE A 167 3.30 -28.02 8.14
C ILE A 167 4.44 -28.67 7.35
N GLU A 168 4.51 -28.33 6.09
CA GLU A 168 5.56 -28.77 5.18
C GLU A 168 6.33 -27.55 4.66
N VAL A 169 7.67 -27.58 4.85
CA VAL A 169 8.58 -26.49 4.44
C VAL A 169 9.71 -27.13 3.64
N PRO A 170 9.52 -27.34 2.33
CA PRO A 170 10.52 -27.97 1.47
C PRO A 170 11.85 -27.20 1.52
N ASN A 171 12.96 -27.94 1.48
CA ASN A 171 14.32 -27.38 1.42
C ASN A 171 14.74 -26.55 2.66
N GLN A 172 14.09 -26.75 3.81
CA GLN A 172 14.53 -26.18 5.09
C GLN A 172 14.84 -27.30 6.08
N ASP A 173 16.06 -27.28 6.62
CA ASP A 173 16.50 -28.27 7.62
C ASP A 173 16.09 -27.86 9.04
N VAL A 174 15.97 -26.55 9.30
CA VAL A 174 15.58 -26.00 10.61
C VAL A 174 14.63 -24.79 10.41
N PHE A 175 13.50 -24.80 11.11
CA PHE A 175 12.58 -23.65 11.14
C PHE A 175 11.83 -23.57 12.46
N ASN A 176 11.37 -22.38 12.80
CA ASN A 176 10.58 -22.13 13.99
C ASN A 176 9.10 -21.97 13.65
N VAL A 177 8.24 -22.66 14.41
CA VAL A 177 6.79 -22.52 14.33
C VAL A 177 6.29 -21.83 15.59
N SER A 178 5.49 -20.78 15.43
CA SER A 178 4.77 -20.13 16.51
C SER A 178 3.30 -19.99 16.13
N ILE A 179 2.39 -20.34 17.07
CA ILE A 179 0.95 -20.22 16.91
C ILE A 179 0.46 -19.18 17.91
N PHE A 180 -0.37 -18.24 17.45
CA PHE A 180 -0.95 -17.17 18.23
C PHE A 180 -2.48 -17.22 18.13
N ASP A 181 -3.16 -16.78 19.18
CA ASP A 181 -4.61 -16.52 19.10
C ASP A 181 -4.89 -15.16 18.44
N MET A 182 -6.17 -14.86 18.21
CA MET A 182 -6.61 -13.60 17.59
C MET A 182 -6.27 -12.36 18.41
N ALA A 183 -5.94 -12.49 19.68
CA ALA A 183 -5.50 -11.41 20.55
C ALA A 183 -3.95 -11.24 20.55
N GLY A 184 -3.24 -12.06 19.77
CA GLY A 184 -1.77 -12.03 19.68
C GLY A 184 -1.05 -12.75 20.81
N LYS A 185 -1.77 -13.49 21.67
CA LYS A 185 -1.15 -14.31 22.70
C LYS A 185 -0.56 -15.57 22.07
N LYS A 186 0.72 -15.83 22.35
CA LYS A 186 1.39 -17.03 21.88
C LYS A 186 0.82 -18.27 22.59
N LEU A 187 0.28 -19.21 21.81
CA LEU A 187 -0.28 -20.47 22.27
C LEU A 187 0.75 -21.60 22.20
N PHE A 188 1.63 -21.58 21.21
CA PHE A 188 2.60 -22.65 20.96
C PHE A 188 3.85 -22.08 20.28
N GLN A 189 4.99 -22.70 20.56
CA GLN A 189 6.25 -22.43 19.85
C GLN A 189 7.13 -23.69 19.88
N THR A 190 7.73 -24.00 18.74
CA THR A 190 8.70 -25.08 18.63
C THR A 190 9.71 -24.81 17.52
N GLU A 191 10.93 -25.35 17.67
CA GLU A 191 11.90 -25.44 16.59
C GLU A 191 11.78 -26.82 15.95
N GLN A 192 11.75 -26.89 14.63
CA GLN A 192 11.65 -28.11 13.86
C GLN A 192 12.93 -28.35 13.07
N THR A 193 13.33 -29.61 13.02
CA THR A 193 14.53 -30.08 12.30
C THR A 193 14.18 -31.02 11.15
N SER A 194 12.93 -31.00 10.68
CA SER A 194 12.42 -31.81 9.59
C SER A 194 11.52 -30.97 8.70
N ALA A 195 11.65 -31.11 7.39
CA ALA A 195 10.84 -30.42 6.38
C ALA A 195 9.32 -30.66 6.55
N LEU A 196 8.91 -31.71 7.24
CA LEU A 196 7.53 -32.04 7.55
C LEU A 196 7.36 -32.15 9.06
N THR A 197 6.41 -31.43 9.63
CA THR A 197 6.06 -31.53 11.06
C THR A 197 4.54 -31.54 11.25
N THR A 198 4.09 -32.27 12.29
CA THR A 198 2.68 -32.32 12.67
C THR A 198 2.53 -31.82 14.10
N ILE A 199 1.61 -30.89 14.32
CA ILE A 199 1.35 -30.25 15.60
C ILE A 199 -0.06 -30.66 16.04
N ASP A 200 -0.19 -31.09 17.30
CA ASP A 200 -1.50 -31.30 17.93
C ASP A 200 -2.11 -29.92 18.28
N VAL A 201 -3.23 -29.62 17.67
CA VAL A 201 -3.97 -28.37 17.85
C VAL A 201 -5.33 -28.60 18.56
N SER A 202 -5.59 -29.82 19.00
CA SER A 202 -6.86 -30.21 19.63
C SER A 202 -7.21 -29.44 20.91
N SER A 203 -6.18 -28.92 21.58
CA SER A 203 -6.32 -28.10 22.81
C SER A 203 -6.56 -26.62 22.54
N PHE A 204 -6.45 -26.15 21.30
CA PHE A 204 -6.66 -24.76 20.95
C PHE A 204 -8.14 -24.47 20.77
N SER A 205 -8.59 -23.30 21.25
CA SER A 205 -9.96 -22.87 21.05
C SER A 205 -10.22 -22.65 19.56
N GLN A 206 -11.33 -23.15 19.06
CA GLN A 206 -11.81 -22.81 17.71
C GLN A 206 -12.08 -21.31 17.63
N GLY A 207 -11.52 -20.64 16.61
CA GLY A 207 -11.74 -19.22 16.32
C GLY A 207 -13.10 -18.96 15.67
#